data_db22789fe94b306aeb8aabdde2d43552
#
_entry.id   db22789fe94b306aeb8aabdde2d43552
#
_cell.length_a   1.000
_cell.length_b   1.000
_cell.length_c   1.000
_cell.angle_alpha   90.00
_cell.angle_beta   90.00
_cell.angle_gamma   90.00
#
_symmetry.space_group_name_H-M   'P 1'
#
loop_
_entity.id
_entity.type
_entity.pdbx_description
1 polymer ?
#
loop_
_entity_poly.entity_id
_entity_poly.type
_entity_poly.pdbx_seq_one_letter_code
_entity_poly.pdbx_strand_id
1 'polypeptide(L)'
;MSRAPNLSTTRPRNVEALLQFMPLFLFLAICCVLMLGYPVALALGGTALMFVGLGHLMLQMGLPVPFEARMMGAIPNRLYGIMTNTTLLAVPLFVLMGVLLEKSRVAETLLDAMSMLFGTLRGGLGIAVILVGMLLAASTGIVGATVVTMGLLSLPTMLKRGYSPALATGTICATGTLGQIIPPSIALVLLGDVLSNAYQRAQLAMGVWSPKVVSVGDLFMAALIPGLLLVVAYTLYMIAIAWLKPEVAPAVDRTALRQELGHIGNPVAMLLKGLIAPVALIVAVLGSILAGIATPTEASAVGATGAFLLALISRKMNLAMLRDVVLNTTKVTSMVFMILIGAALFSLVFRAYGGEELVHTLFEALPGGVVGATLVVMIVIFLLGFVLDFIEITFVVVPIIGPVLMMMGLDPIWLGIMIAINLQTSFLTPPFGFALFYLRGVT
;
A
#
# COMPACT_ATOMS: atom_id res chain seq x y z
N MET A 1 60.32 -32.47 -21.31
CA MET A 1 59.24 -31.58 -21.71
C MET A 1 57.95 -32.39 -21.89
N SER A 2 57.20 -32.56 -20.85
CA SER A 2 55.93 -33.31 -20.88
C SER A 2 54.80 -32.26 -20.88
N ARG A 3 54.03 -32.21 -21.95
CA ARG A 3 52.81 -31.39 -22.06
C ARG A 3 51.74 -32.02 -21.16
N ALA A 4 51.31 -31.28 -20.12
CA ALA A 4 50.13 -31.64 -19.37
C ALA A 4 48.90 -31.57 -20.28
N PRO A 5 47.94 -32.50 -20.19
CA PRO A 5 46.71 -32.46 -20.98
C PRO A 5 45.83 -31.34 -20.48
N ASN A 6 45.45 -30.46 -21.40
CA ASN A 6 44.50 -29.39 -21.21
C ASN A 6 43.09 -30.03 -21.02
N LEU A 7 42.69 -30.29 -19.78
CA LEU A 7 41.32 -30.70 -19.42
C LEU A 7 40.39 -29.47 -19.56
N SER A 8 40.11 -29.13 -20.81
CA SER A 8 38.92 -28.32 -21.11
C SER A 8 37.68 -29.17 -20.80
N THR A 9 37.22 -29.09 -19.55
CA THR A 9 35.92 -29.62 -19.17
C THR A 9 34.87 -28.88 -19.99
N THR A 10 34.39 -29.48 -21.07
CA THR A 10 33.20 -29.09 -21.79
C THR A 10 32.00 -29.22 -20.83
N ARG A 11 31.79 -28.19 -20.00
CA ARG A 11 30.60 -28.11 -19.18
C ARG A 11 29.39 -27.93 -20.10
N PRO A 12 28.26 -28.61 -19.84
CA PRO A 12 27.09 -28.50 -20.68
C PRO A 12 26.62 -27.04 -20.68
N ARG A 13 26.55 -26.39 -21.82
CA ARG A 13 26.00 -25.01 -22.04
C ARG A 13 24.67 -24.80 -21.37
N ASN A 14 23.92 -25.86 -21.17
CA ASN A 14 22.58 -25.84 -20.51
C ASN A 14 22.63 -25.47 -19.02
N VAL A 15 23.73 -25.82 -18.30
CA VAL A 15 23.87 -25.49 -16.87
C VAL A 15 24.19 -24.01 -16.70
N GLU A 16 25.07 -23.44 -17.53
CA GLU A 16 25.40 -22.01 -17.49
C GLU A 16 24.15 -21.14 -17.81
N ALA A 17 23.38 -21.54 -18.83
CA ALA A 17 22.13 -20.86 -19.18
C ALA A 17 21.12 -20.93 -18.04
N LEU A 18 21.00 -22.06 -17.33
CA LEU A 18 20.07 -22.19 -16.18
C LEU A 18 20.49 -21.29 -15.01
N LEU A 19 21.81 -21.20 -14.75
CA LEU A 19 22.34 -20.40 -13.64
C LEU A 19 22.15 -18.89 -13.83
N GLN A 20 22.00 -18.40 -15.05
CA GLN A 20 21.66 -17.01 -15.33
C GLN A 20 20.24 -16.64 -14.86
N PHE A 21 19.33 -17.62 -14.72
CA PHE A 21 17.96 -17.42 -14.23
C PHE A 21 17.82 -17.55 -12.70
N MET A 22 18.93 -17.65 -11.95
CA MET A 22 18.89 -17.71 -10.48
C MET A 22 18.10 -16.59 -9.82
N PRO A 23 18.11 -15.32 -10.32
CA PRO A 23 17.25 -14.27 -9.79
C PRO A 23 15.75 -14.59 -9.92
N LEU A 24 15.32 -15.22 -11.02
CA LEU A 24 13.94 -15.65 -11.20
C LEU A 24 13.57 -16.79 -10.25
N PHE A 25 14.48 -17.74 -10.03
CA PHE A 25 14.26 -18.80 -9.04
C PHE A 25 14.13 -18.24 -7.62
N LEU A 26 14.94 -17.24 -7.26
CA LEU A 26 14.82 -16.53 -6.00
C LEU A 26 13.43 -15.87 -5.88
N PHE A 27 12.96 -15.18 -6.93
CA PHE A 27 11.65 -14.53 -6.94
C PHE A 27 10.50 -15.54 -6.83
N LEU A 28 10.57 -16.65 -7.59
CA LEU A 28 9.58 -17.72 -7.52
C LEU A 28 9.58 -18.41 -6.15
N ALA A 29 10.75 -18.67 -5.57
CA ALA A 29 10.88 -19.28 -4.25
C ALA A 29 10.20 -18.41 -3.18
N ILE A 30 10.39 -17.09 -3.22
CA ILE A 30 9.70 -16.17 -2.31
C ILE A 30 8.19 -16.24 -2.48
N CYS A 31 7.69 -16.19 -3.73
CA CYS A 31 6.24 -16.31 -3.98
C CYS A 31 5.69 -17.63 -3.42
N CYS A 32 6.41 -18.75 -3.60
CA CYS A 32 6.02 -20.03 -3.02
C CYS A 32 5.99 -20.01 -1.50
N VAL A 33 7.01 -19.44 -0.85
CA VAL A 33 7.10 -19.36 0.61
C VAL A 33 5.97 -18.47 1.18
N LEU A 34 5.65 -17.37 0.50
CA LEU A 34 4.53 -16.50 0.89
C LEU A 34 3.18 -17.20 0.75
N MET A 35 2.97 -17.98 -0.30
CA MET A 35 1.76 -18.79 -0.47
C MET A 35 1.59 -19.88 0.60
N LEU A 36 2.67 -20.31 1.26
CA LEU A 36 2.61 -21.21 2.42
C LEU A 36 2.14 -20.50 3.71
N GLY A 37 1.94 -19.17 3.68
CA GLY A 37 1.40 -18.39 4.79
C GLY A 37 2.43 -17.96 5.84
N TYR A 38 3.73 -18.00 5.51
CA TYR A 38 4.76 -17.47 6.39
C TYR A 38 4.71 -15.93 6.46
N PRO A 39 5.05 -15.33 7.62
CA PRO A 39 5.13 -13.87 7.74
C PRO A 39 6.10 -13.29 6.69
N VAL A 40 5.65 -12.27 5.98
CA VAL A 40 6.33 -11.68 4.82
C VAL A 40 7.78 -11.30 5.09
N ALA A 41 8.03 -10.61 6.20
CA ALA A 41 9.37 -10.18 6.58
C ALA A 41 10.34 -11.36 6.70
N LEU A 42 9.88 -12.47 7.30
CA LEU A 42 10.67 -13.70 7.47
C LEU A 42 10.81 -14.46 6.15
N ALA A 43 9.75 -14.50 5.34
CA ALA A 43 9.80 -15.11 4.02
C ALA A 43 10.84 -14.41 3.12
N LEU A 44 10.81 -13.07 3.06
CA LEU A 44 11.77 -12.28 2.29
C LEU A 44 13.23 -12.48 2.78
N GLY A 45 13.46 -12.23 4.07
CA GLY A 45 14.79 -12.32 4.65
C GLY A 45 15.32 -13.75 4.66
N GLY A 46 14.50 -14.73 5.06
CA GLY A 46 14.88 -16.14 5.15
C GLY A 46 15.21 -16.73 3.79
N THR A 47 14.36 -16.54 2.76
CA THR A 47 14.62 -17.01 1.41
C THR A 47 15.86 -16.35 0.82
N ALA A 48 16.06 -15.04 1.04
CA ALA A 48 17.26 -14.35 0.60
C ALA A 48 18.53 -14.96 1.22
N LEU A 49 18.54 -15.20 2.53
CA LEU A 49 19.68 -15.81 3.22
C LEU A 49 19.95 -17.26 2.78
N MET A 50 18.88 -18.02 2.51
CA MET A 50 19.03 -19.38 1.93
C MET A 50 19.73 -19.33 0.58
N PHE A 51 19.37 -18.37 -0.29
CA PHE A 51 20.05 -18.19 -1.58
C PHE A 51 21.48 -17.68 -1.44
N VAL A 52 21.79 -16.88 -0.42
CA VAL A 52 23.19 -16.52 -0.10
C VAL A 52 24.00 -17.78 0.21
N GLY A 53 23.48 -18.66 1.08
CA GLY A 53 24.12 -19.93 1.41
C GLY A 53 24.28 -20.83 0.17
N LEU A 54 23.23 -20.93 -0.65
CA LEU A 54 23.26 -21.71 -1.90
C LEU A 54 24.30 -21.16 -2.89
N GLY A 55 24.36 -19.85 -3.08
CA GLY A 55 25.35 -19.22 -3.97
C GLY A 55 26.78 -19.45 -3.51
N HIS A 56 27.02 -19.35 -2.20
CA HIS A 56 28.33 -19.62 -1.62
C HIS A 56 28.75 -21.09 -1.80
N LEU A 57 27.82 -22.01 -1.56
CA LEU A 57 28.06 -23.45 -1.78
C LEU A 57 28.37 -23.76 -3.25
N MET A 58 27.59 -23.18 -4.17
CA MET A 58 27.83 -23.36 -5.62
C MET A 58 29.19 -22.82 -6.06
N LEU A 59 29.60 -21.64 -5.54
CA LEU A 59 30.94 -21.09 -5.79
C LEU A 59 32.05 -22.02 -5.27
N GLN A 60 31.89 -22.62 -4.08
CA GLN A 60 32.83 -23.57 -3.51
C GLN A 60 32.93 -24.86 -4.36
N MET A 61 31.81 -25.27 -4.96
CA MET A 61 31.79 -26.41 -5.92
C MET A 61 32.38 -26.07 -7.29
N GLY A 62 32.82 -24.80 -7.48
CA GLY A 62 33.38 -24.32 -8.75
C GLY A 62 32.34 -24.16 -9.86
N LEU A 63 31.07 -24.00 -9.54
CA LEU A 63 30.02 -23.70 -10.51
C LEU A 63 30.08 -22.23 -10.94
N PRO A 64 29.85 -21.91 -12.23
CA PRO A 64 29.86 -20.53 -12.74
C PRO A 64 28.56 -19.80 -12.43
N VAL A 65 28.28 -19.58 -11.13
CA VAL A 65 27.11 -18.85 -10.69
C VAL A 65 27.41 -17.35 -10.71
N PRO A 66 26.55 -16.49 -11.26
CA PRO A 66 26.73 -15.05 -11.23
C PRO A 66 26.39 -14.48 -9.83
N PHE A 67 27.06 -14.96 -8.78
CA PHE A 67 26.86 -14.54 -7.42
C PHE A 67 28.01 -13.72 -6.88
N GLU A 68 27.77 -12.43 -6.66
CA GLU A 68 28.76 -11.51 -6.10
C GLU A 68 28.72 -11.52 -4.55
N ALA A 69 29.40 -12.46 -3.93
CA ALA A 69 29.46 -12.61 -2.47
C ALA A 69 29.90 -11.32 -1.74
N ARG A 70 30.72 -10.48 -2.37
CA ARG A 70 31.21 -9.21 -1.82
C ARG A 70 30.07 -8.23 -1.50
N MET A 71 28.97 -8.29 -2.23
CA MET A 71 27.79 -7.44 -1.99
C MET A 71 27.17 -7.68 -0.61
N MET A 72 27.35 -8.87 -0.03
CA MET A 72 26.81 -9.18 1.31
C MET A 72 27.43 -8.30 2.41
N GLY A 73 28.62 -7.76 2.20
CA GLY A 73 29.22 -6.77 3.10
C GLY A 73 28.45 -5.46 3.21
N ALA A 74 27.51 -5.20 2.30
CA ALA A 74 26.64 -4.01 2.35
C ALA A 74 25.41 -4.17 3.27
N ILE A 75 25.13 -5.37 3.81
CA ILE A 75 23.96 -5.63 4.67
C ILE A 75 23.90 -4.66 5.86
N PRO A 76 24.97 -4.49 6.67
CA PRO A 76 24.91 -3.59 7.82
C PRO A 76 24.56 -2.14 7.43
N ASN A 77 25.17 -1.65 6.34
CA ASN A 77 24.94 -0.28 5.86
C ASN A 77 23.49 -0.09 5.37
N ARG A 78 22.90 -1.10 4.73
CA ARG A 78 21.48 -1.05 4.31
C ARG A 78 20.54 -1.05 5.50
N LEU A 79 20.79 -1.88 6.50
CA LEU A 79 20.01 -1.90 7.73
C LEU A 79 20.11 -0.56 8.46
N TYR A 80 21.31 -0.04 8.59
CA TYR A 80 21.53 1.27 9.18
C TYR A 80 20.80 2.38 8.41
N GLY A 81 20.85 2.36 7.08
CA GLY A 81 20.13 3.30 6.21
C GLY A 81 18.62 3.28 6.43
N ILE A 82 18.01 2.10 6.64
CA ILE A 82 16.58 1.99 6.97
C ILE A 82 16.29 2.62 8.34
N MET A 83 17.12 2.31 9.35
CA MET A 83 16.91 2.79 10.71
C MET A 83 17.10 4.30 10.86
N THR A 84 17.92 4.93 10.02
CA THR A 84 18.23 6.36 10.04
C THR A 84 17.48 7.17 8.98
N ASN A 85 16.59 6.53 8.20
CA ASN A 85 15.82 7.20 7.17
C ASN A 85 14.74 8.09 7.80
N THR A 86 14.91 9.40 7.65
CA THR A 86 13.99 10.40 8.21
C THR A 86 12.61 10.37 7.59
N THR A 87 12.48 10.00 6.32
CA THR A 87 11.18 9.89 5.64
C THR A 87 10.34 8.76 6.25
N LEU A 88 10.98 7.64 6.63
CA LEU A 88 10.30 6.50 7.23
C LEU A 88 9.80 6.78 8.66
N LEU A 89 10.29 7.83 9.34
CA LEU A 89 9.72 8.28 10.62
C LEU A 89 8.30 8.81 10.49
N ALA A 90 7.85 9.19 9.30
CA ALA A 90 6.45 9.54 9.05
C ALA A 90 5.50 8.34 9.28
N VAL A 91 5.97 7.11 9.04
CA VAL A 91 5.13 5.89 9.13
C VAL A 91 4.56 5.68 10.53
N PRO A 92 5.36 5.59 11.62
CA PRO A 92 4.82 5.43 12.97
C PRO A 92 3.88 6.56 13.38
N LEU A 93 4.13 7.78 12.93
CA LEU A 93 3.31 8.95 13.26
C LEU A 93 1.97 8.93 12.51
N PHE A 94 1.95 8.57 11.22
CA PHE A 94 0.70 8.37 10.48
C PHE A 94 -0.10 7.17 11.00
N VAL A 95 0.56 6.07 11.38
CA VAL A 95 -0.10 4.93 12.03
C VAL A 95 -0.74 5.38 13.35
N LEU A 96 -0.01 6.12 14.17
CA LEU A 96 -0.53 6.67 15.43
C LEU A 96 -1.74 7.56 15.20
N MET A 97 -1.66 8.48 14.23
CA MET A 97 -2.78 9.35 13.83
C MET A 97 -4.00 8.52 13.43
N GLY A 98 -3.82 7.52 12.55
CA GLY A 98 -4.90 6.67 12.06
C GLY A 98 -5.58 5.86 13.18
N VAL A 99 -4.79 5.20 14.04
CA VAL A 99 -5.32 4.41 15.16
C VAL A 99 -6.05 5.31 16.18
N LEU A 100 -5.54 6.52 16.44
CA LEU A 100 -6.21 7.49 17.33
C LEU A 100 -7.57 7.92 16.76
N LEU A 101 -7.63 8.25 15.47
CA LEU A 101 -8.88 8.66 14.81
C LEU A 101 -9.89 7.51 14.75
N GLU A 102 -9.43 6.29 14.46
CA GLU A 102 -10.26 5.09 14.48
C GLU A 102 -10.89 4.86 15.87
N LYS A 103 -10.08 4.86 16.92
CA LYS A 103 -10.54 4.63 18.29
C LYS A 103 -11.38 5.79 18.87
N SER A 104 -11.29 6.97 18.28
CA SER A 104 -12.10 8.13 18.68
C SER A 104 -13.59 8.03 18.32
N ARG A 105 -14.00 6.98 17.58
CA ARG A 105 -15.37 6.76 17.07
C ARG A 105 -15.95 7.92 16.25
N VAL A 106 -15.10 8.73 15.65
CA VAL A 106 -15.53 9.83 14.79
C VAL A 106 -16.29 9.28 13.59
N ALA A 107 -15.81 8.16 13.02
CA ALA A 107 -16.46 7.50 11.89
C ALA A 107 -17.90 7.04 12.18
N GLU A 108 -18.15 6.48 13.37
CA GLU A 108 -19.50 6.07 13.81
C GLU A 108 -20.43 7.28 13.85
N THR A 109 -19.99 8.37 14.49
CA THR A 109 -20.74 9.61 14.59
C THR A 109 -21.04 10.24 13.22
N LEU A 110 -20.07 10.20 12.31
CA LEU A 110 -20.23 10.68 10.93
C LEU A 110 -21.20 9.81 10.14
N LEU A 111 -21.10 8.49 10.26
CA LEU A 111 -21.97 7.56 9.55
C LEU A 111 -23.43 7.75 9.98
N ASP A 112 -23.70 7.92 11.27
CA ASP A 112 -25.02 8.18 11.80
C ASP A 112 -25.60 9.51 11.28
N ALA A 113 -24.81 10.58 11.36
CA ALA A 113 -25.22 11.90 10.86
C ALA A 113 -25.48 11.90 9.34
N MET A 114 -24.60 11.28 8.57
CA MET A 114 -24.75 11.13 7.11
C MET A 114 -25.94 10.23 6.75
N SER A 115 -26.17 9.16 7.53
CA SER A 115 -27.33 8.29 7.37
C SER A 115 -28.65 9.04 7.60
N MET A 116 -28.69 9.98 8.55
CA MET A 116 -29.87 10.83 8.76
C MET A 116 -30.10 11.81 7.61
N LEU A 117 -29.04 12.35 7.02
CA LEU A 117 -29.15 13.33 5.93
C LEU A 117 -29.51 12.67 4.60
N PHE A 118 -28.85 11.59 4.27
CA PHE A 118 -28.97 10.93 2.96
C PHE A 118 -29.81 9.67 2.98
N GLY A 119 -30.09 9.06 4.13
CA GLY A 119 -30.78 7.77 4.24
C GLY A 119 -32.16 7.72 3.63
N THR A 120 -32.85 8.86 3.51
CA THR A 120 -34.16 8.97 2.83
C THR A 120 -34.05 8.94 1.29
N LEU A 121 -32.84 9.10 0.75
CA LEU A 121 -32.58 8.97 -0.68
C LEU A 121 -32.27 7.51 -1.01
N ARG A 122 -32.71 7.03 -2.19
CA ARG A 122 -32.29 5.73 -2.71
C ARG A 122 -30.77 5.71 -2.88
N GLY A 123 -30.10 4.69 -2.37
CA GLY A 123 -28.64 4.65 -2.36
C GLY A 123 -27.96 5.60 -1.35
N GLY A 124 -28.70 6.42 -0.62
CA GLY A 124 -28.15 7.45 0.25
C GLY A 124 -27.26 6.93 1.37
N LEU A 125 -27.60 5.77 1.97
CA LEU A 125 -26.72 5.12 2.94
C LEU A 125 -25.41 4.64 2.30
N GLY A 126 -25.46 4.10 1.07
CA GLY A 126 -24.26 3.72 0.34
C GLY A 126 -23.36 4.92 0.04
N ILE A 127 -23.93 6.08 -0.33
CA ILE A 127 -23.17 7.33 -0.49
C ILE A 127 -22.55 7.77 0.84
N ALA A 128 -23.29 7.69 1.95
CA ALA A 128 -22.75 7.96 3.27
C ALA A 128 -21.54 7.08 3.61
N VAL A 129 -21.64 5.77 3.32
CA VAL A 129 -20.53 4.81 3.51
C VAL A 129 -19.32 5.17 2.65
N ILE A 130 -19.52 5.59 1.39
CA ILE A 130 -18.43 6.01 0.49
C ILE A 130 -17.71 7.24 1.06
N LEU A 131 -18.45 8.26 1.47
CA LEU A 131 -17.87 9.51 1.98
C LEU A 131 -17.18 9.34 3.33
N VAL A 132 -17.81 8.61 4.26
CA VAL A 132 -17.20 8.31 5.56
C VAL A 132 -15.99 7.37 5.39
N GLY A 133 -16.10 6.37 4.53
CA GLY A 133 -15.00 5.47 4.22
C GLY A 133 -13.82 6.19 3.57
N MET A 134 -14.05 7.18 2.70
CA MET A 134 -13.01 8.05 2.16
C MET A 134 -12.26 8.81 3.27
N LEU A 135 -13.00 9.40 4.22
CA LEU A 135 -12.40 10.14 5.34
C LEU A 135 -11.59 9.22 6.27
N LEU A 136 -12.12 8.03 6.55
CA LEU A 136 -11.38 7.01 7.29
C LEU A 136 -10.14 6.54 6.54
N ALA A 137 -10.28 6.26 5.24
CA ALA A 137 -9.19 5.84 4.39
C ALA A 137 -8.04 6.85 4.39
N ALA A 138 -8.38 8.15 4.23
CA ALA A 138 -7.41 9.26 4.31
C ALA A 138 -6.75 9.39 5.69
N SER A 139 -7.41 8.95 6.76
CA SER A 139 -6.88 9.06 8.12
C SER A 139 -6.06 7.86 8.57
N THR A 140 -6.41 6.64 8.11
CA THR A 140 -5.75 5.40 8.53
C THR A 140 -4.60 4.99 7.61
N GLY A 141 -4.73 5.24 6.31
CA GLY A 141 -3.74 4.86 5.31
C GLY A 141 -3.49 3.34 5.18
N ILE A 142 -4.32 2.50 5.81
CA ILE A 142 -4.17 1.04 5.85
C ILE A 142 -5.49 0.39 5.42
N VAL A 143 -5.47 -0.37 4.33
CA VAL A 143 -6.68 -1.01 3.74
C VAL A 143 -7.38 -1.93 4.73
N GLY A 144 -6.64 -2.85 5.34
CA GLY A 144 -7.21 -3.84 6.24
C GLY A 144 -7.97 -3.21 7.41
N ALA A 145 -7.38 -2.20 8.07
CA ALA A 145 -8.02 -1.50 9.18
C ALA A 145 -9.30 -0.79 8.71
N THR A 146 -9.25 -0.09 7.57
CA THR A 146 -10.42 0.63 7.04
C THR A 146 -11.55 -0.31 6.64
N VAL A 147 -11.25 -1.40 5.92
CA VAL A 147 -12.26 -2.39 5.50
C VAL A 147 -12.91 -3.06 6.70
N VAL A 148 -12.11 -3.48 7.69
CA VAL A 148 -12.62 -4.10 8.92
C VAL A 148 -13.50 -3.14 9.70
N THR A 149 -13.04 -1.92 9.94
CA THR A 149 -13.80 -0.91 10.70
C THR A 149 -15.10 -0.54 9.98
N MET A 150 -15.05 -0.27 8.66
CA MET A 150 -16.24 0.01 7.88
C MET A 150 -17.17 -1.20 7.78
N GLY A 151 -16.62 -2.42 7.73
CA GLY A 151 -17.39 -3.66 7.77
C GLY A 151 -18.21 -3.78 9.05
N LEU A 152 -17.56 -3.60 10.20
CA LEU A 152 -18.22 -3.68 11.51
C LEU A 152 -19.27 -2.58 11.72
N LEU A 153 -19.01 -1.36 11.25
CA LEU A 153 -19.91 -0.21 11.43
C LEU A 153 -21.07 -0.19 10.43
N SER A 154 -20.77 -0.43 9.15
CA SER A 154 -21.71 -0.13 8.07
C SER A 154 -22.48 -1.35 7.58
N LEU A 155 -21.85 -2.55 7.55
CA LEU A 155 -22.48 -3.73 6.96
C LEU A 155 -23.77 -4.15 7.69
N PRO A 156 -23.80 -4.27 9.03
CA PRO A 156 -25.05 -4.62 9.75
C PRO A 156 -26.18 -3.63 9.46
N THR A 157 -25.84 -2.34 9.43
CA THR A 157 -26.80 -1.26 9.16
C THR A 157 -27.32 -1.31 7.72
N MET A 158 -26.46 -1.55 6.73
CA MET A 158 -26.85 -1.68 5.32
C MET A 158 -27.77 -2.88 5.11
N LEU A 159 -27.42 -4.05 5.66
CA LEU A 159 -28.22 -5.27 5.56
C LEU A 159 -29.57 -5.13 6.24
N LYS A 160 -29.62 -4.56 7.46
CA LYS A 160 -30.87 -4.28 8.18
C LYS A 160 -31.81 -3.37 7.39
N ARG A 161 -31.26 -2.46 6.61
CA ARG A 161 -32.00 -1.52 5.76
C ARG A 161 -32.31 -2.06 4.35
N GLY A 162 -32.10 -3.33 4.11
CA GLY A 162 -32.51 -4.02 2.87
C GLY A 162 -31.57 -3.84 1.68
N TYR A 163 -30.34 -3.35 1.90
CA TYR A 163 -29.33 -3.36 0.84
C TYR A 163 -28.95 -4.78 0.47
N SER A 164 -28.73 -5.04 -0.80
CA SER A 164 -28.23 -6.35 -1.21
C SER A 164 -26.86 -6.61 -0.61
N PRO A 165 -26.56 -7.84 -0.13
CA PRO A 165 -25.27 -8.16 0.46
C PRO A 165 -24.10 -7.87 -0.48
N ALA A 166 -24.25 -8.16 -1.78
CA ALA A 166 -23.22 -7.92 -2.78
C ALA A 166 -22.90 -6.42 -2.94
N LEU A 167 -23.92 -5.54 -2.96
CA LEU A 167 -23.70 -4.11 -3.06
C LEU A 167 -23.10 -3.55 -1.76
N ALA A 168 -23.57 -4.00 -0.60
CA ALA A 168 -23.07 -3.55 0.70
C ALA A 168 -21.59 -3.92 0.88
N THR A 169 -21.24 -5.19 0.69
CA THR A 169 -19.86 -5.67 0.81
C THR A 169 -18.94 -5.04 -0.24
N GLY A 170 -19.38 -4.95 -1.49
CA GLY A 170 -18.63 -4.31 -2.57
C GLY A 170 -18.33 -2.84 -2.28
N THR A 171 -19.32 -2.09 -1.77
CA THR A 171 -19.13 -0.67 -1.41
C THR A 171 -18.11 -0.50 -0.28
N ILE A 172 -18.18 -1.35 0.75
CA ILE A 172 -17.25 -1.31 1.89
C ILE A 172 -15.83 -1.66 1.44
N CYS A 173 -15.65 -2.71 0.64
CA CYS A 173 -14.34 -3.08 0.11
C CYS A 173 -13.76 -2.00 -0.79
N ALA A 174 -14.55 -1.47 -1.73
CA ALA A 174 -14.12 -0.41 -2.64
C ALA A 174 -13.68 0.86 -1.89
N THR A 175 -14.44 1.28 -0.89
CA THR A 175 -14.09 2.44 -0.07
C THR A 175 -12.88 2.20 0.83
N GLY A 176 -12.74 1.00 1.38
CA GLY A 176 -11.60 0.65 2.22
C GLY A 176 -10.26 0.68 1.48
N THR A 177 -10.25 0.31 0.19
CA THR A 177 -9.03 0.36 -0.63
C THR A 177 -8.58 1.78 -1.00
N LEU A 178 -9.43 2.80 -0.85
CA LEU A 178 -9.06 4.20 -1.06
C LEU A 178 -7.91 4.67 -0.13
N GLY A 179 -7.69 4.01 1.00
CA GLY A 179 -6.59 4.32 1.93
C GLY A 179 -5.18 4.19 1.33
N GLN A 180 -5.04 3.50 0.21
CA GLN A 180 -3.76 3.40 -0.49
C GLN A 180 -3.47 4.64 -1.32
N ILE A 181 -4.49 5.31 -1.87
CA ILE A 181 -4.30 6.38 -2.85
C ILE A 181 -4.69 7.76 -2.33
N ILE A 182 -5.61 7.86 -1.36
CA ILE A 182 -6.01 9.17 -0.84
C ILE A 182 -5.00 9.65 0.21
N PRO A 183 -4.30 10.79 -0.02
CA PRO A 183 -3.37 11.34 0.95
C PRO A 183 -4.09 11.88 2.22
N PRO A 184 -3.41 11.83 3.38
CA PRO A 184 -2.10 11.24 3.65
C PRO A 184 -2.16 9.71 3.77
N SER A 185 -1.39 9.01 2.93
CA SER A 185 -1.38 7.54 2.85
C SER A 185 -0.01 6.98 3.21
N ILE A 186 0.04 6.01 4.12
CA ILE A 186 1.28 5.28 4.47
C ILE A 186 1.83 4.56 3.24
N ALA A 187 0.96 3.98 2.42
CA ALA A 187 1.33 3.30 1.19
C ALA A 187 2.09 4.22 0.23
N LEU A 188 1.61 5.45 0.03
CA LEU A 188 2.28 6.44 -0.81
C LEU A 188 3.59 6.96 -0.21
N VAL A 189 3.71 7.04 1.13
CA VAL A 189 4.99 7.39 1.79
C VAL A 189 6.05 6.35 1.48
N LEU A 190 5.70 5.08 1.67
CA LEU A 190 6.60 3.96 1.42
C LEU A 190 6.96 3.85 -0.07
N LEU A 191 5.97 3.97 -0.94
CA LEU A 191 6.18 3.94 -2.39
C LEU A 191 7.05 5.12 -2.85
N GLY A 192 6.85 6.31 -2.29
CA GLY A 192 7.64 7.51 -2.61
C GLY A 192 9.11 7.37 -2.24
N ASP A 193 9.41 6.80 -1.07
CA ASP A 193 10.77 6.51 -0.64
C ASP A 193 11.46 5.51 -1.60
N VAL A 194 10.77 4.42 -1.94
CA VAL A 194 11.29 3.40 -2.85
C VAL A 194 11.51 3.96 -4.25
N LEU A 195 10.55 4.72 -4.79
CA LEU A 195 10.65 5.34 -6.11
C LEU A 195 11.75 6.40 -6.16
N SER A 196 11.92 7.19 -5.10
CA SER A 196 13.02 8.15 -5.00
C SER A 196 14.39 7.47 -5.08
N ASN A 197 14.55 6.36 -4.34
CA ASN A 197 15.76 5.54 -4.38
C ASN A 197 15.97 4.88 -5.77
N ALA A 198 14.91 4.37 -6.39
CA ALA A 198 14.95 3.76 -7.72
C ALA A 198 15.32 4.80 -8.79
N TYR A 199 14.75 6.01 -8.70
CA TYR A 199 15.00 7.11 -9.64
C TYR A 199 16.44 7.61 -9.56
N GLN A 200 16.97 7.78 -8.35
CA GLN A 200 18.38 8.15 -8.17
C GLN A 200 19.33 7.11 -8.80
N ARG A 201 19.05 5.84 -8.61
CA ARG A 201 19.85 4.76 -9.24
C ARG A 201 19.76 4.80 -10.76
N ALA A 202 18.58 4.97 -11.33
CA ALA A 202 18.37 5.09 -12.76
C ALA A 202 19.18 6.25 -13.33
N GLN A 203 19.14 7.43 -12.70
CA GLN A 203 19.89 8.61 -13.13
C GLN A 203 21.41 8.39 -13.04
N LEU A 204 21.92 7.78 -11.95
CA LEU A 204 23.34 7.45 -11.82
C LEU A 204 23.79 6.47 -12.91
N ALA A 205 22.98 5.46 -13.23
CA ALA A 205 23.24 4.52 -14.30
C ALA A 205 23.28 5.20 -15.69
N MET A 206 22.46 6.24 -15.88
CA MET A 206 22.44 7.08 -17.10
C MET A 206 23.57 8.14 -17.11
N GLY A 207 24.44 8.17 -16.10
CA GLY A 207 25.57 9.13 -16.04
C GLY A 207 25.19 10.52 -15.52
N VAL A 208 24.05 10.69 -14.88
CA VAL A 208 23.64 11.97 -14.26
C VAL A 208 24.31 12.11 -12.89
N TRP A 209 25.27 13.03 -12.77
CA TRP A 209 26.08 13.23 -11.55
C TRP A 209 25.34 13.93 -10.41
N SER A 210 24.27 14.66 -10.71
CA SER A 210 23.43 15.33 -9.72
C SER A 210 21.98 14.83 -9.84
N PRO A 211 21.70 13.62 -9.31
CA PRO A 211 20.38 13.01 -9.47
C PRO A 211 19.31 13.81 -8.72
N LYS A 212 18.17 13.99 -9.38
CA LYS A 212 16.97 14.56 -8.77
C LYS A 212 16.32 13.50 -7.86
N VAL A 213 15.63 13.98 -6.83
CA VAL A 213 14.82 13.14 -5.92
C VAL A 213 13.34 13.35 -6.20
N VAL A 214 12.56 12.30 -6.02
CA VAL A 214 11.10 12.38 -5.98
C VAL A 214 10.70 12.55 -4.52
N SER A 215 9.92 13.57 -4.21
CA SER A 215 9.44 13.75 -2.86
C SER A 215 8.12 12.97 -2.65
N VAL A 216 7.86 12.56 -1.42
CA VAL A 216 6.57 11.99 -1.03
C VAL A 216 5.43 13.01 -1.23
N GLY A 217 5.73 14.32 -1.07
CA GLY A 217 4.80 15.40 -1.34
C GLY A 217 4.33 15.45 -2.79
N ASP A 218 5.26 15.21 -3.75
CA ASP A 218 4.92 15.15 -5.17
C ASP A 218 3.97 14.00 -5.46
N LEU A 219 4.20 12.82 -4.84
CA LEU A 219 3.28 11.70 -4.96
C LEU A 219 1.91 11.99 -4.34
N PHE A 220 1.87 12.66 -3.19
CA PHE A 220 0.60 13.05 -2.57
C PHE A 220 -0.19 14.01 -3.46
N MET A 221 0.48 15.00 -4.04
CA MET A 221 -0.14 15.93 -4.98
C MET A 221 -0.70 15.20 -6.20
N ALA A 222 0.09 14.32 -6.80
CA ALA A 222 -0.31 13.56 -7.98
C ALA A 222 -1.43 12.55 -7.69
N ALA A 223 -1.49 11.97 -6.49
CA ALA A 223 -2.50 11.00 -6.07
C ALA A 223 -3.87 11.62 -5.78
N LEU A 224 -3.92 12.91 -5.44
CA LEU A 224 -5.15 13.57 -4.98
C LEU A 224 -6.25 13.53 -6.05
N ILE A 225 -5.93 13.91 -7.29
CA ILE A 225 -6.92 13.94 -8.37
C ILE A 225 -7.43 12.53 -8.72
N PRO A 226 -6.58 11.53 -8.97
CA PRO A 226 -7.03 10.16 -9.22
C PRO A 226 -7.83 9.58 -8.05
N GLY A 227 -7.41 9.83 -6.80
CA GLY A 227 -8.13 9.38 -5.61
C GLY A 227 -9.54 9.97 -5.52
N LEU A 228 -9.70 11.27 -5.73
CA LEU A 228 -11.01 11.93 -5.76
C LEU A 228 -11.87 11.47 -6.94
N LEU A 229 -11.27 11.22 -8.12
CA LEU A 229 -12.00 10.65 -9.26
C LEU A 229 -12.59 9.28 -8.94
N LEU A 230 -11.88 8.43 -8.19
CA LEU A 230 -12.40 7.14 -7.76
C LEU A 230 -13.58 7.30 -6.79
N VAL A 231 -13.51 8.23 -5.85
CA VAL A 231 -14.63 8.55 -4.95
C VAL A 231 -15.86 9.01 -5.73
N VAL A 232 -15.67 9.89 -6.71
CA VAL A 232 -16.72 10.34 -7.61
C VAL A 232 -17.30 9.18 -8.42
N ALA A 233 -16.44 8.33 -8.99
CA ALA A 233 -16.85 7.15 -9.75
C ALA A 233 -17.68 6.17 -8.90
N TYR A 234 -17.25 5.88 -7.67
CA TYR A 234 -18.00 5.03 -6.74
C TYR A 234 -19.34 5.65 -6.36
N THR A 235 -19.36 6.95 -6.12
CA THR A 235 -20.62 7.68 -5.81
C THR A 235 -21.58 7.67 -7.01
N LEU A 236 -21.08 7.91 -8.21
CA LEU A 236 -21.89 7.83 -9.44
C LEU A 236 -22.40 6.41 -9.69
N TYR A 237 -21.57 5.39 -9.46
CA TYR A 237 -22.01 4.01 -9.53
C TYR A 237 -23.14 3.71 -8.54
N MET A 238 -23.01 4.16 -7.29
CA MET A 238 -24.07 3.99 -6.27
C MET A 238 -25.36 4.67 -6.69
N ILE A 239 -25.30 5.89 -7.21
CA ILE A 239 -26.46 6.63 -7.73
C ILE A 239 -27.10 5.87 -8.91
N ALA A 240 -26.28 5.43 -9.86
CA ALA A 240 -26.75 4.67 -11.03
C ALA A 240 -27.47 3.37 -10.63
N ILE A 241 -26.87 2.58 -9.72
CA ILE A 241 -27.49 1.35 -9.21
C ILE A 241 -28.79 1.66 -8.47
N ALA A 242 -28.81 2.66 -7.63
CA ALA A 242 -30.01 3.07 -6.89
C ALA A 242 -31.15 3.54 -7.81
N TRP A 243 -30.81 4.06 -8.99
CA TRP A 243 -31.79 4.47 -10.00
C TRP A 243 -32.23 3.31 -10.88
N LEU A 244 -31.29 2.46 -11.34
CA LEU A 244 -31.59 1.33 -12.25
C LEU A 244 -32.21 0.12 -11.54
N LYS A 245 -31.81 -0.12 -10.27
CA LYS A 245 -32.25 -1.26 -9.45
C LYS A 245 -32.61 -0.79 -8.03
N PRO A 246 -33.74 -0.09 -7.84
CA PRO A 246 -34.09 0.51 -6.54
C PRO A 246 -34.27 -0.51 -5.40
N GLU A 247 -34.55 -1.76 -5.72
CA GLU A 247 -34.65 -2.87 -4.76
C GLU A 247 -33.31 -3.25 -4.11
N VAL A 248 -32.20 -2.97 -4.77
CA VAL A 248 -30.85 -3.32 -4.29
C VAL A 248 -30.29 -2.28 -3.33
N ALA A 249 -30.75 -1.03 -3.43
CA ALA A 249 -30.34 0.12 -2.62
C ALA A 249 -31.56 0.94 -2.18
N PRO A 250 -32.46 0.40 -1.35
CA PRO A 250 -33.70 1.05 -0.99
C PRO A 250 -33.50 2.33 -0.18
N ALA A 251 -34.44 3.25 -0.28
CA ALA A 251 -34.53 4.40 0.62
C ALA A 251 -35.06 3.97 1.99
N VAL A 252 -34.59 4.59 3.05
CA VAL A 252 -35.07 4.33 4.41
C VAL A 252 -36.23 5.25 4.71
N ASP A 253 -37.29 4.74 5.37
CA ASP A 253 -38.40 5.55 5.80
C ASP A 253 -37.94 6.57 6.86
N ARG A 254 -38.37 7.82 6.71
CA ARG A 254 -38.09 8.93 7.66
C ARG A 254 -38.53 8.62 9.08
N THR A 255 -39.64 7.92 9.24
CA THR A 255 -40.18 7.57 10.55
C THR A 255 -39.30 6.53 11.25
N ALA A 256 -38.89 5.49 10.54
CA ALA A 256 -37.94 4.48 11.04
C ALA A 256 -36.57 5.10 11.38
N LEU A 257 -36.09 6.00 10.53
CA LEU A 257 -34.83 6.71 10.75
C LEU A 257 -34.85 7.60 11.99
N ARG A 258 -35.97 8.33 12.21
CA ARG A 258 -36.17 9.15 13.40
C ARG A 258 -36.35 8.34 14.69
N GLN A 259 -36.97 7.17 14.62
CA GLN A 259 -37.11 6.29 15.79
C GLN A 259 -35.74 5.70 16.20
N GLU A 260 -34.93 5.32 15.24
CA GLU A 260 -33.63 4.69 15.47
C GLU A 260 -32.56 5.72 15.91
N LEU A 261 -32.53 6.88 15.28
CA LEU A 261 -31.55 7.95 15.49
C LEU A 261 -32.10 9.22 16.12
N GLY A 262 -33.35 9.18 16.63
CA GLY A 262 -34.05 10.37 17.20
C GLY A 262 -33.43 10.93 18.48
N HIS A 263 -32.57 10.20 19.13
CA HIS A 263 -31.72 10.66 20.23
C HIS A 263 -30.55 11.55 19.73
N ILE A 264 -30.27 11.54 18.43
CA ILE A 264 -29.31 12.40 17.78
C ILE A 264 -29.99 13.75 17.54
N GLY A 265 -29.49 14.81 18.13
CA GLY A 265 -30.00 16.17 17.95
C GLY A 265 -30.04 16.63 16.49
N ASN A 266 -29.66 17.86 16.20
CA ASN A 266 -29.62 18.35 14.82
C ASN A 266 -28.51 17.61 14.01
N PRO A 267 -28.88 16.80 12.99
CA PRO A 267 -27.94 15.99 12.24
C PRO A 267 -26.91 16.83 11.49
N VAL A 268 -27.28 18.03 11.04
CA VAL A 268 -26.36 18.97 10.37
C VAL A 268 -25.30 19.48 11.35
N ALA A 269 -25.71 19.84 12.56
CA ALA A 269 -24.77 20.28 13.60
C ALA A 269 -23.82 19.15 14.02
N MET A 270 -24.32 17.93 14.10
CA MET A 270 -23.53 16.75 14.43
C MET A 270 -22.56 16.38 13.30
N LEU A 271 -23.03 16.45 12.05
CA LEU A 271 -22.17 16.27 10.87
C LEU A 271 -21.04 17.30 10.87
N LEU A 272 -21.35 18.58 11.02
CA LEU A 272 -20.35 19.63 11.04
C LEU A 272 -19.33 19.44 12.19
N LYS A 273 -19.80 19.13 13.39
CA LYS A 273 -18.91 18.85 14.53
C LYS A 273 -18.04 17.62 14.30
N GLY A 274 -18.59 16.54 13.73
CA GLY A 274 -17.86 15.31 13.42
C GLY A 274 -16.91 15.46 12.23
N LEU A 275 -17.28 16.28 11.24
CA LEU A 275 -16.52 16.44 9.99
C LEU A 275 -15.40 17.49 10.11
N ILE A 276 -15.67 18.61 10.79
CA ILE A 276 -14.71 19.74 10.86
C ILE A 276 -13.37 19.27 11.43
N ALA A 277 -13.37 18.49 12.49
CA ALA A 277 -12.15 18.11 13.18
C ALA A 277 -11.25 17.19 12.32
N PRO A 278 -11.72 16.07 11.74
CA PRO A 278 -10.91 15.24 10.85
C PRO A 278 -10.49 15.97 9.57
N VAL A 279 -11.42 16.73 8.96
CA VAL A 279 -11.09 17.46 7.72
C VAL A 279 -10.07 18.55 7.99
N ALA A 280 -10.21 19.32 9.08
CA ALA A 280 -9.21 20.32 9.45
C ALA A 280 -7.83 19.69 9.68
N LEU A 281 -7.80 18.50 10.29
CA LEU A 281 -6.56 17.75 10.49
C LEU A 281 -5.95 17.30 9.16
N ILE A 282 -6.75 16.72 8.26
CA ILE A 282 -6.29 16.31 6.92
C ILE A 282 -5.81 17.53 6.14
N VAL A 283 -6.55 18.64 6.16
CA VAL A 283 -6.15 19.90 5.50
C VAL A 283 -4.88 20.48 6.11
N ALA A 284 -4.71 20.43 7.43
CA ALA A 284 -3.50 20.90 8.09
C ALA A 284 -2.28 20.05 7.69
N VAL A 285 -2.42 18.73 7.70
CA VAL A 285 -1.34 17.79 7.33
C VAL A 285 -1.03 17.89 5.83
N LEU A 286 -2.01 17.68 4.98
CA LEU A 286 -1.82 17.67 3.54
C LEU A 286 -1.49 19.06 3.01
N GLY A 287 -2.20 20.09 3.50
CA GLY A 287 -1.97 21.49 3.10
C GLY A 287 -0.56 21.96 3.45
N SER A 288 -0.01 21.61 4.62
CA SER A 288 1.35 21.96 4.98
C SER A 288 2.41 21.30 4.09
N ILE A 289 2.18 20.06 3.65
CA ILE A 289 3.05 19.35 2.71
C ILE A 289 2.97 19.99 1.32
N LEU A 290 1.74 20.21 0.80
CA LEU A 290 1.52 20.77 -0.54
C LEU A 290 2.01 22.22 -0.67
N ALA A 291 1.93 22.99 0.42
CA ALA A 291 2.48 24.35 0.48
C ALA A 291 4.01 24.37 0.66
N GLY A 292 4.68 23.21 0.82
CA GLY A 292 6.11 23.13 1.05
C GLY A 292 6.57 23.67 2.43
N ILE A 293 5.62 23.84 3.36
CA ILE A 293 5.91 24.39 4.72
C ILE A 293 6.48 23.30 5.62
N ALA A 294 6.03 22.06 5.45
CA ALA A 294 6.42 20.92 6.25
C ALA A 294 6.80 19.72 5.38
N THR A 295 7.81 18.98 5.81
CA THR A 295 8.12 17.66 5.29
C THR A 295 7.01 16.66 5.67
N PRO A 296 6.87 15.52 4.96
CA PRO A 296 5.91 14.47 5.35
C PRO A 296 6.06 14.01 6.80
N THR A 297 7.28 13.99 7.33
CA THR A 297 7.57 13.61 8.71
C THR A 297 7.08 14.65 9.71
N GLU A 298 7.34 15.93 9.45
CA GLU A 298 6.85 17.02 10.31
C GLU A 298 5.32 17.11 10.28
N ALA A 299 4.73 17.01 9.09
CA ALA A 299 3.27 17.00 8.93
C ALA A 299 2.61 15.81 9.63
N SER A 300 3.23 14.62 9.59
CA SER A 300 2.74 13.45 10.32
C SER A 300 2.76 13.64 11.84
N ALA A 301 3.77 14.36 12.36
CA ALA A 301 3.84 14.72 13.78
C ALA A 301 2.70 15.70 14.18
N VAL A 302 2.43 16.69 13.32
CA VAL A 302 1.28 17.60 13.49
C VAL A 302 -0.03 16.80 13.46
N GLY A 303 -0.16 15.86 12.52
CA GLY A 303 -1.31 14.97 12.40
C GLY A 303 -1.52 14.10 13.64
N ALA A 304 -0.47 13.44 14.12
CA ALA A 304 -0.53 12.60 15.33
C ALA A 304 -0.88 13.41 16.57
N THR A 305 -0.27 14.59 16.73
CA THR A 305 -0.57 15.50 17.85
C THR A 305 -2.01 16.02 17.78
N GLY A 306 -2.47 16.43 16.59
CA GLY A 306 -3.84 16.88 16.39
C GLY A 306 -4.87 15.77 16.66
N ALA A 307 -4.64 14.54 16.21
CA ALA A 307 -5.50 13.39 16.49
C ALA A 307 -5.54 13.07 18.00
N PHE A 308 -4.38 13.17 18.68
CA PHE A 308 -4.31 13.01 20.14
C PHE A 308 -5.14 14.06 20.86
N LEU A 309 -4.99 15.34 20.50
CA LEU A 309 -5.78 16.43 21.07
C LEU A 309 -7.29 16.27 20.81
N LEU A 310 -7.68 15.84 19.61
CA LEU A 310 -9.08 15.55 19.28
C LEU A 310 -9.64 14.42 20.15
N ALA A 311 -8.90 13.34 20.35
CA ALA A 311 -9.32 12.25 21.23
C ALA A 311 -9.45 12.70 22.70
N LEU A 312 -8.56 13.60 23.15
CA LEU A 312 -8.61 14.18 24.50
C LEU A 312 -9.81 15.12 24.69
N ILE A 313 -10.03 16.05 23.75
CA ILE A 313 -11.16 16.99 23.77
C ILE A 313 -12.49 16.25 23.72
N SER A 314 -12.57 15.17 22.95
CA SER A 314 -13.76 14.30 22.85
C SER A 314 -14.04 13.52 24.13
N ARG A 315 -13.22 13.64 25.17
CA ARG A 315 -13.31 12.92 26.46
C ARG A 315 -13.45 11.40 26.33
N LYS A 316 -13.00 10.84 25.21
CA LYS A 316 -13.03 9.39 24.93
C LYS A 316 -11.72 8.71 25.32
N MET A 317 -10.67 9.49 25.60
CA MET A 317 -9.36 8.96 25.99
C MET A 317 -9.36 8.50 27.44
N ASN A 318 -9.00 7.24 27.62
CA ASN A 318 -8.69 6.65 28.90
C ASN A 318 -7.35 5.87 28.79
N LEU A 319 -6.80 5.47 29.93
CA LEU A 319 -5.50 4.77 29.98
C LEU A 319 -5.53 3.44 29.21
N ALA A 320 -6.65 2.72 29.21
CA ALA A 320 -6.83 1.49 28.47
C ALA A 320 -6.79 1.73 26.95
N MET A 321 -7.51 2.75 26.47
CA MET A 321 -7.49 3.16 25.06
C MET A 321 -6.08 3.61 24.65
N LEU A 322 -5.39 4.42 25.47
CA LEU A 322 -4.04 4.87 25.17
C LEU A 322 -3.06 3.70 25.05
N ARG A 323 -3.15 2.73 25.98
CA ARG A 323 -2.35 1.50 25.92
C ARG A 323 -2.62 0.73 24.63
N ASP A 324 -3.88 0.56 24.24
CA ASP A 324 -4.29 -0.14 23.02
C ASP A 324 -3.76 0.57 21.76
N VAL A 325 -3.88 1.89 21.71
CA VAL A 325 -3.33 2.73 20.63
C VAL A 325 -1.83 2.55 20.51
N VAL A 326 -1.08 2.65 21.60
CA VAL A 326 0.38 2.51 21.61
C VAL A 326 0.79 1.10 21.17
N LEU A 327 0.12 0.06 21.68
CA LEU A 327 0.42 -1.32 21.31
C LEU A 327 0.14 -1.59 19.83
N ASN A 328 -0.99 -1.11 19.30
CA ASN A 328 -1.33 -1.29 17.88
C ASN A 328 -0.36 -0.52 16.98
N THR A 329 -0.05 0.73 17.32
CA THR A 329 0.95 1.52 16.60
C THR A 329 2.31 0.82 16.58
N THR A 330 2.78 0.33 17.72
CA THR A 330 4.05 -0.41 17.82
C THR A 330 4.03 -1.67 16.96
N LYS A 331 2.95 -2.47 17.01
CA LYS A 331 2.82 -3.69 16.20
C LYS A 331 2.92 -3.40 14.72
N VAL A 332 2.10 -2.44 14.23
CA VAL A 332 2.07 -2.10 12.80
C VAL A 332 3.41 -1.51 12.36
N THR A 333 3.98 -0.59 13.13
CA THR A 333 5.29 0.00 12.83
C THR A 333 6.39 -1.06 12.77
N SER A 334 6.46 -1.94 13.78
CA SER A 334 7.46 -3.01 13.82
C SER A 334 7.30 -3.98 12.64
N MET A 335 6.06 -4.30 12.25
CA MET A 335 5.78 -5.12 11.08
C MET A 335 6.33 -4.47 9.81
N VAL A 336 6.04 -3.20 9.58
CA VAL A 336 6.52 -2.45 8.40
C VAL A 336 8.05 -2.42 8.36
N PHE A 337 8.72 -2.08 9.46
CA PHE A 337 10.19 -2.05 9.50
C PHE A 337 10.82 -3.43 9.31
N MET A 338 10.20 -4.49 9.83
CA MET A 338 10.68 -5.86 9.60
C MET A 338 10.53 -6.27 8.11
N ILE A 339 9.45 -5.86 7.45
CA ILE A 339 9.28 -6.09 6.01
C ILE A 339 10.34 -5.32 5.21
N LEU A 340 10.61 -4.06 5.57
CA LEU A 340 11.69 -3.27 4.96
C LEU A 340 13.06 -3.95 5.06
N ILE A 341 13.40 -4.48 6.22
CA ILE A 341 14.65 -5.22 6.45
C ILE A 341 14.71 -6.47 5.56
N GLY A 342 13.64 -7.27 5.55
CA GLY A 342 13.54 -8.47 4.71
C GLY A 342 13.66 -8.15 3.22
N ALA A 343 12.98 -7.10 2.77
CA ALA A 343 13.02 -6.64 1.39
C ALA A 343 14.38 -6.08 0.98
N ALA A 344 15.08 -5.38 1.88
CA ALA A 344 16.42 -4.89 1.62
C ALA A 344 17.42 -6.04 1.43
N LEU A 345 17.29 -7.09 2.23
CA LEU A 345 18.08 -8.32 2.07
C LEU A 345 17.75 -9.00 0.73
N PHE A 346 16.47 -9.17 0.42
CA PHE A 346 16.03 -9.76 -0.84
C PHE A 346 16.57 -8.98 -2.05
N SER A 347 16.35 -7.66 -2.08
CA SER A 347 16.83 -6.80 -3.17
C SER A 347 18.36 -6.88 -3.35
N LEU A 348 19.10 -6.97 -2.24
CA LEU A 348 20.55 -7.10 -2.29
C LEU A 348 20.97 -8.44 -2.91
N VAL A 349 20.35 -9.54 -2.50
CA VAL A 349 20.65 -10.88 -3.01
C VAL A 349 20.22 -11.02 -4.47
N PHE A 350 19.06 -10.48 -4.84
CA PHE A 350 18.59 -10.43 -6.21
C PHE A 350 19.60 -9.74 -7.13
N ARG A 351 20.16 -8.63 -6.69
CA ARG A 351 21.22 -7.90 -7.41
C ARG A 351 22.52 -8.69 -7.45
N ALA A 352 22.90 -9.32 -6.34
CA ALA A 352 24.13 -10.12 -6.27
C ALA A 352 24.13 -11.29 -7.26
N TYR A 353 22.96 -11.75 -7.69
CA TYR A 353 22.79 -12.73 -8.76
C TYR A 353 22.64 -12.11 -10.17
N GLY A 354 22.84 -10.80 -10.33
CA GLY A 354 22.71 -10.14 -11.65
C GLY A 354 21.25 -9.90 -12.06
N GLY A 355 20.32 -9.84 -11.10
CA GLY A 355 18.89 -9.73 -11.39
C GLY A 355 18.48 -8.43 -12.09
N GLU A 356 19.16 -7.29 -11.83
CA GLU A 356 18.88 -6.02 -12.51
C GLU A 356 19.19 -6.13 -14.01
N GLU A 357 20.31 -6.75 -14.36
CA GLU A 357 20.75 -6.94 -15.74
C GLU A 357 19.83 -7.90 -16.51
N LEU A 358 19.38 -8.98 -15.83
CA LEU A 358 18.40 -9.90 -16.39
C LEU A 358 17.09 -9.21 -16.72
N VAL A 359 16.56 -8.37 -15.80
CA VAL A 359 15.31 -7.63 -16.02
C VAL A 359 15.46 -6.61 -17.15
N HIS A 360 16.60 -5.91 -17.22
CA HIS A 360 16.90 -4.98 -18.30
C HIS A 360 16.87 -5.69 -19.67
N THR A 361 17.57 -6.80 -19.80
CA THR A 361 17.62 -7.61 -21.03
C THR A 361 16.22 -8.12 -21.43
N LEU A 362 15.41 -8.56 -20.45
CA LEU A 362 14.06 -9.00 -20.70
C LEU A 362 13.17 -7.85 -21.22
N PHE A 363 13.31 -6.64 -20.67
CA PHE A 363 12.49 -5.49 -21.06
C PHE A 363 12.89 -4.93 -22.44
N GLU A 364 14.19 -4.94 -22.77
CA GLU A 364 14.65 -4.56 -24.11
C GLU A 364 14.16 -5.51 -25.20
N ALA A 365 13.97 -6.78 -24.87
CA ALA A 365 13.42 -7.77 -25.79
C ALA A 365 11.91 -7.66 -26.02
N LEU A 366 11.19 -6.86 -25.19
CA LEU A 366 9.74 -6.73 -25.31
C LEU A 366 9.35 -5.85 -26.52
N PRO A 367 8.37 -6.27 -27.33
CA PRO A 367 7.85 -5.44 -28.39
C PRO A 367 7.07 -4.24 -27.82
N GLY A 368 7.14 -3.08 -28.48
CA GLY A 368 6.41 -1.86 -28.10
C GLY A 368 7.19 -0.89 -27.19
N GLY A 369 8.47 -1.13 -26.93
CA GLY A 369 9.34 -0.22 -26.17
C GLY A 369 8.80 0.07 -24.76
N VAL A 370 8.85 1.31 -24.32
CA VAL A 370 8.41 1.74 -22.97
C VAL A 370 6.95 1.37 -22.69
N VAL A 371 6.06 1.54 -23.66
CA VAL A 371 4.63 1.26 -23.50
C VAL A 371 4.40 -0.25 -23.31
N GLY A 372 5.07 -1.08 -24.13
CA GLY A 372 4.99 -2.54 -24.00
C GLY A 372 5.53 -3.03 -22.66
N ALA A 373 6.70 -2.56 -22.25
CA ALA A 373 7.30 -2.88 -20.96
C ALA A 373 6.39 -2.46 -19.79
N THR A 374 5.86 -1.24 -19.82
CA THR A 374 4.94 -0.75 -18.79
C THR A 374 3.68 -1.59 -18.70
N LEU A 375 3.08 -1.97 -19.83
CA LEU A 375 1.87 -2.79 -19.86
C LEU A 375 2.11 -4.17 -19.28
N VAL A 376 3.21 -4.82 -19.64
CA VAL A 376 3.61 -6.13 -19.07
C VAL A 376 3.81 -6.02 -17.57
N VAL A 377 4.53 -4.99 -17.11
CA VAL A 377 4.76 -4.74 -15.68
C VAL A 377 3.45 -4.53 -14.94
N MET A 378 2.53 -3.72 -15.48
CA MET A 378 1.22 -3.49 -14.84
C MET A 378 0.40 -4.77 -14.75
N ILE A 379 0.44 -5.64 -15.76
CA ILE A 379 -0.22 -6.96 -15.71
C ILE A 379 0.43 -7.85 -14.64
N VAL A 380 1.76 -7.88 -14.58
CA VAL A 380 2.47 -8.68 -13.55
C VAL A 380 2.15 -8.18 -12.15
N ILE A 381 2.19 -6.86 -11.91
CA ILE A 381 1.84 -6.27 -10.62
C ILE A 381 0.38 -6.59 -10.26
N PHE A 382 -0.54 -6.50 -11.22
CA PHE A 382 -1.95 -6.83 -11.02
C PHE A 382 -2.13 -8.29 -10.57
N LEU A 383 -1.44 -9.23 -11.21
CA LEU A 383 -1.48 -10.65 -10.85
C LEU A 383 -0.81 -10.92 -9.49
N LEU A 384 0.33 -10.27 -9.23
CA LEU A 384 1.03 -10.38 -7.94
C LEU A 384 0.18 -9.81 -6.80
N GLY A 385 -0.59 -8.76 -7.04
CA GLY A 385 -1.49 -8.17 -6.04
C GLY A 385 -2.65 -9.08 -5.59
N PHE A 386 -2.82 -10.25 -6.21
CA PHE A 386 -3.70 -11.31 -5.68
C PHE A 386 -3.06 -12.06 -4.49
N VAL A 387 -1.74 -12.07 -4.41
CA VAL A 387 -0.96 -12.85 -3.43
C VAL A 387 -0.17 -11.96 -2.48
N LEU A 388 0.32 -10.84 -2.98
CA LEU A 388 1.17 -9.89 -2.26
C LEU A 388 0.39 -8.62 -1.89
N ASP A 389 0.60 -8.13 -0.67
CA ASP A 389 0.06 -6.85 -0.23
C ASP A 389 0.80 -5.67 -0.89
N PHE A 390 0.23 -4.46 -0.77
CA PHE A 390 0.80 -3.22 -1.31
C PHE A 390 2.24 -3.00 -0.83
N ILE A 391 2.49 -3.20 0.47
CA ILE A 391 3.81 -3.00 1.09
C ILE A 391 4.83 -3.94 0.48
N GLU A 392 4.45 -5.20 0.28
CA GLU A 392 5.31 -6.23 -0.30
C GLU A 392 5.70 -5.91 -1.75
N ILE A 393 4.72 -5.56 -2.58
CA ILE A 393 4.97 -5.18 -3.98
C ILE A 393 5.85 -3.94 -4.05
N THR A 394 5.59 -2.95 -3.20
CA THR A 394 6.40 -1.72 -3.13
C THR A 394 7.86 -2.01 -2.82
N PHE A 395 8.15 -2.93 -1.91
CA PHE A 395 9.53 -3.19 -1.50
C PHE A 395 10.24 -4.32 -2.23
N VAL A 396 9.50 -5.21 -2.89
CA VAL A 396 10.06 -6.33 -3.64
C VAL A 396 10.11 -6.03 -5.13
N VAL A 397 8.99 -5.62 -5.71
CA VAL A 397 8.85 -5.49 -7.16
C VAL A 397 9.37 -4.13 -7.65
N VAL A 398 8.97 -3.05 -6.99
CA VAL A 398 9.32 -1.68 -7.44
C VAL A 398 10.83 -1.42 -7.47
N PRO A 399 11.67 -1.86 -6.50
CA PRO A 399 13.12 -1.69 -6.59
C PRO A 399 13.77 -2.43 -7.76
N ILE A 400 13.12 -3.46 -8.29
CA ILE A 400 13.59 -4.28 -9.41
C ILE A 400 13.25 -3.63 -10.74
N ILE A 401 11.95 -3.30 -10.92
CA ILE A 401 11.42 -2.81 -12.20
C ILE A 401 11.57 -1.29 -12.35
N GLY A 402 11.50 -0.54 -11.25
CA GLY A 402 11.48 0.91 -11.24
C GLY A 402 12.68 1.53 -11.94
N PRO A 403 13.94 1.18 -11.55
CA PRO A 403 15.11 1.75 -12.21
C PRO A 403 15.12 1.51 -13.72
N VAL A 404 14.74 0.30 -14.17
CA VAL A 404 14.74 -0.07 -15.58
C VAL A 404 13.72 0.74 -16.38
N LEU A 405 12.46 0.84 -15.89
CA LEU A 405 11.42 1.64 -16.55
C LEU A 405 11.79 3.12 -16.61
N MET A 406 12.41 3.65 -15.55
CA MET A 406 12.86 5.05 -15.50
C MET A 406 14.04 5.31 -16.45
N MET A 407 14.96 4.36 -16.61
CA MET A 407 16.01 4.43 -17.64
C MET A 407 15.45 4.42 -19.06
N MET A 408 14.29 3.76 -19.26
CA MET A 408 13.56 3.80 -20.53
C MET A 408 12.79 5.12 -20.76
N GLY A 409 12.84 6.07 -19.80
CA GLY A 409 12.25 7.40 -19.92
C GLY A 409 10.89 7.56 -19.23
N LEU A 410 10.46 6.62 -18.41
CA LEU A 410 9.19 6.73 -17.69
C LEU A 410 9.32 7.69 -16.50
N ASP A 411 8.33 8.57 -16.35
CA ASP A 411 8.27 9.49 -15.20
C ASP A 411 8.01 8.73 -13.91
N PRO A 412 8.80 8.96 -12.83
CA PRO A 412 8.69 8.22 -11.57
C PRO A 412 7.39 8.49 -10.83
N ILE A 413 6.84 9.71 -10.90
CA ILE A 413 5.60 10.07 -10.22
C ILE A 413 4.43 9.37 -10.91
N TRP A 414 4.39 9.43 -12.24
CA TRP A 414 3.39 8.74 -13.04
C TRP A 414 3.41 7.24 -12.78
N LEU A 415 4.60 6.62 -12.77
CA LEU A 415 4.77 5.20 -12.45
C LEU A 415 4.21 4.87 -11.06
N GLY A 416 4.50 5.69 -10.06
CA GLY A 416 4.00 5.51 -8.71
C GLY A 416 2.48 5.53 -8.61
N ILE A 417 1.84 6.49 -9.26
CA ILE A 417 0.37 6.58 -9.27
C ILE A 417 -0.26 5.42 -10.03
N MET A 418 0.33 5.01 -11.16
CA MET A 418 -0.14 3.84 -11.92
C MET A 418 -0.05 2.56 -11.07
N ILE A 419 1.04 2.35 -10.33
CA ILE A 419 1.18 1.21 -9.41
C ILE A 419 0.11 1.28 -8.31
N ALA A 420 -0.10 2.43 -7.70
CA ALA A 420 -1.09 2.59 -6.62
C ALA A 420 -2.51 2.28 -7.08
N ILE A 421 -2.93 2.77 -8.27
CA ILE A 421 -4.25 2.48 -8.84
C ILE A 421 -4.36 1.01 -9.25
N ASN A 422 -3.32 0.45 -9.84
CA ASN A 422 -3.29 -0.95 -10.27
C ASN A 422 -3.49 -1.90 -9.08
N LEU A 423 -2.77 -1.67 -7.99
CA LEU A 423 -2.90 -2.47 -6.78
C LEU A 423 -4.27 -2.32 -6.13
N GLN A 424 -4.88 -1.13 -6.16
CA GLN A 424 -6.23 -0.94 -5.69
C GLN A 424 -7.23 -1.79 -6.48
N THR A 425 -7.10 -1.85 -7.81
CA THR A 425 -7.97 -2.69 -8.65
C THR A 425 -7.74 -4.18 -8.40
N SER A 426 -6.49 -4.59 -8.23
CA SER A 426 -6.14 -5.98 -7.90
C SER A 426 -6.76 -6.42 -6.57
N PHE A 427 -6.74 -5.57 -5.55
CA PHE A 427 -7.30 -5.87 -4.22
C PHE A 427 -8.81 -6.06 -4.19
N LEU A 428 -9.50 -5.58 -5.21
CA LEU A 428 -10.95 -5.74 -5.39
C LEU A 428 -11.32 -6.91 -6.31
N THR A 429 -10.34 -7.48 -7.03
CA THR A 429 -10.61 -8.44 -8.10
C THR A 429 -10.52 -9.89 -7.58
N PRO A 430 -11.56 -10.72 -7.82
CA PRO A 430 -11.47 -12.16 -7.61
C PRO A 430 -10.31 -12.77 -8.45
N PRO A 431 -9.70 -13.89 -8.02
CA PRO A 431 -10.20 -14.83 -7.01
C PRO A 431 -9.78 -14.52 -5.57
N PHE A 432 -8.77 -13.66 -5.36
CA PHE A 432 -8.23 -13.48 -4.00
C PHE A 432 -8.69 -12.18 -3.35
N GLY A 433 -8.47 -11.02 -3.94
CA GLY A 433 -8.90 -9.71 -3.45
C GLY A 433 -8.74 -9.46 -1.94
N PHE A 434 -7.62 -8.90 -1.51
CA PHE A 434 -7.32 -8.71 -0.08
C PHE A 434 -8.42 -7.98 0.69
N ALA A 435 -9.10 -7.00 0.07
CA ALA A 435 -10.21 -6.30 0.71
C ALA A 435 -11.38 -7.23 1.04
N LEU A 436 -11.65 -8.22 0.18
CA LEU A 436 -12.69 -9.22 0.39
C LEU A 436 -12.34 -10.16 1.56
N PHE A 437 -11.07 -10.56 1.69
CA PHE A 437 -10.60 -11.37 2.80
C PHE A 437 -10.70 -10.63 4.14
N TYR A 438 -10.30 -9.38 4.20
CA TYR A 438 -10.44 -8.57 5.41
C TYR A 438 -11.89 -8.44 5.85
N LEU A 439 -12.80 -8.20 4.90
CA LEU A 439 -14.23 -8.10 5.20
C LEU A 439 -14.79 -9.45 5.66
N ARG A 440 -14.40 -10.55 5.02
CA ARG A 440 -14.83 -11.91 5.40
C ARG A 440 -14.44 -12.27 6.84
N GLY A 441 -13.32 -11.73 7.32
CA GLY A 441 -12.86 -11.96 8.70
C GLY A 441 -13.77 -11.36 9.78
N VAL A 442 -14.71 -10.47 9.42
CA VAL A 442 -15.62 -9.77 10.34
C VAL A 442 -17.10 -9.97 10.01
N THR A 443 -17.41 -10.74 8.99
CA THR A 443 -18.75 -11.19 8.61
C THR A 443 -18.96 -12.64 8.97
#